data_b3a9f351c888aa851b372b0a865563f8
#
_entry.id   b3a9f351c888aa851b372b0a865563f8
#
_cell.length_a   1.000
_cell.length_b   1.000
_cell.length_c   1.000
_cell.angle_alpha   90.00
_cell.angle_beta   90.00
_cell.angle_gamma   90.00
#
_symmetry.space_group_name_H-M   'P 1'
#
loop_
_entity.id
_entity.type
_entity.pdbx_description
1 polymer ?
#
loop_
_entity_poly.entity_id
_entity_poly.type
_entity_poly.pdbx_seq_one_letter_code
_entity_poly.pdbx_strand_id
1 'polypeptide(L)'
;MEAQRAFGFLFICVSIAVGSASTISEIAYLNGAALYYHAAIWVGSFGLVFGAATPIFRKVAPAIRGRMKASTKWPMGTKALNGVCWAGPFVAIAALPEFYQYLILLGIGLGNLSTYSLIKRYSGNDNREQLIVGALSLASLPVALAMDTSIFAMNPDIAVMLSRILIAVSYAAGGAHALIEVKRRRQSS
;
A
#
# COMPACT_ATOMS: atom_id res chain seq x y z
N MET A 1 -13.37 14.76 7.72
CA MET A 1 -12.94 13.94 8.88
C MET A 1 -13.24 12.44 8.72
N GLU A 2 -14.48 12.05 8.40
CA GLU A 2 -14.83 10.61 8.29
C GLU A 2 -14.08 9.87 7.18
N ALA A 3 -13.94 10.46 5.99
CA ALA A 3 -13.20 9.86 4.89
C ALA A 3 -11.72 9.64 5.25
N GLN A 4 -11.08 10.61 5.90
CA GLN A 4 -9.68 10.49 6.33
C GLN A 4 -9.51 9.36 7.37
N ARG A 5 -10.44 9.26 8.33
CA ARG A 5 -10.46 8.16 9.30
C ARG A 5 -10.64 6.80 8.60
N ALA A 6 -11.53 6.75 7.61
CA ALA A 6 -11.79 5.53 6.84
C ALA A 6 -10.54 5.06 6.08
N PHE A 7 -9.84 5.97 5.41
CA PHE A 7 -8.57 5.67 4.73
C PHE A 7 -7.45 5.32 5.72
N GLY A 8 -7.39 5.97 6.88
CA GLY A 8 -6.48 5.61 7.94
C GLY A 8 -6.64 4.14 8.38
N PHE A 9 -7.86 3.72 8.64
CA PHE A 9 -8.15 2.31 8.96
C PHE A 9 -7.82 1.37 7.80
N LEU A 10 -8.19 1.73 6.58
CA LEU A 10 -7.87 0.95 5.38
C LEU A 10 -6.36 0.70 5.29
N PHE A 11 -5.56 1.74 5.43
CA PHE A 11 -4.11 1.66 5.30
C PHE A 11 -3.47 0.83 6.44
N ILE A 12 -3.97 0.94 7.67
CA ILE A 12 -3.53 0.06 8.77
C ILE A 12 -3.87 -1.41 8.47
N CYS A 13 -5.06 -1.70 7.96
CA CYS A 13 -5.42 -3.08 7.57
C CYS A 13 -4.50 -3.59 6.45
N VAL A 14 -4.22 -2.79 5.42
CA VAL A 14 -3.27 -3.16 4.35
C VAL A 14 -1.89 -3.42 4.94
N SER A 15 -1.40 -2.56 5.83
CA SER A 15 -0.10 -2.72 6.49
C SER A 15 -0.01 -4.06 7.24
N ILE A 16 -1.00 -4.37 8.07
CA ILE A 16 -1.05 -5.62 8.84
C ILE A 16 -1.11 -6.83 7.89
N ALA A 17 -1.97 -6.77 6.86
CA ALA A 17 -2.12 -7.86 5.90
C ALA A 17 -0.83 -8.12 5.13
N VAL A 18 -0.18 -7.07 4.60
CA VAL A 18 1.09 -7.19 3.86
C VAL A 18 2.20 -7.67 4.78
N GLY A 19 2.34 -7.10 5.98
CA GLY A 19 3.39 -7.49 6.94
C GLY A 19 3.26 -8.96 7.36
N SER A 20 2.05 -9.38 7.75
CA SER A 20 1.81 -10.78 8.13
C SER A 20 1.99 -11.74 6.96
N ALA A 21 1.43 -11.42 5.78
CA ALA A 21 1.59 -12.26 4.59
C ALA A 21 3.06 -12.42 4.19
N SER A 22 3.85 -11.34 4.21
CA SER A 22 5.27 -11.36 3.88
C SER A 22 6.05 -12.26 4.83
N THR A 23 5.86 -12.09 6.14
CA THR A 23 6.58 -12.87 7.15
C THR A 23 6.20 -14.36 7.10
N ILE A 24 4.90 -14.67 7.06
CA ILE A 24 4.43 -16.06 7.03
C ILE A 24 4.84 -16.75 5.71
N SER A 25 4.76 -16.03 4.59
CA SER A 25 5.18 -16.54 3.28
C SER A 25 6.67 -16.87 3.26
N GLU A 26 7.50 -16.03 3.89
CA GLU A 26 8.94 -16.29 3.99
C GLU A 26 9.24 -17.51 4.86
N ILE A 27 8.62 -17.63 6.02
CA ILE A 27 8.73 -18.80 6.88
C ILE A 27 8.33 -20.08 6.11
N ALA A 28 7.22 -20.02 5.35
CA ALA A 28 6.78 -21.14 4.54
C ALA A 28 7.79 -21.50 3.45
N TYR A 29 8.40 -20.51 2.78
CA TYR A 29 9.43 -20.70 1.78
C TYR A 29 10.66 -21.41 2.36
N LEU A 30 11.19 -20.93 3.48
CA LEU A 30 12.33 -21.51 4.18
C LEU A 30 12.07 -22.96 4.65
N ASN A 31 10.81 -23.35 4.83
CA ASN A 31 10.42 -24.72 5.15
C ASN A 31 10.05 -25.57 3.91
N GLY A 32 10.38 -25.11 2.70
CA GLY A 32 10.17 -25.86 1.46
C GLY A 32 8.71 -25.96 1.01
N ALA A 33 7.85 -25.04 1.43
CA ALA A 33 6.44 -25.04 1.04
C ALA A 33 6.27 -24.79 -0.46
N ALA A 34 5.37 -25.52 -1.11
CA ALA A 34 5.10 -25.36 -2.53
C ALA A 34 4.48 -23.99 -2.84
N LEU A 35 4.69 -23.50 -4.07
CA LEU A 35 4.33 -22.15 -4.51
C LEU A 35 2.85 -21.78 -4.24
N TYR A 36 1.92 -22.73 -4.37
CA TYR A 36 0.49 -22.47 -4.13
C TYR A 36 0.17 -22.11 -2.67
N TYR A 37 1.00 -22.52 -1.69
CA TYR A 37 0.83 -22.11 -0.29
C TYR A 37 1.10 -20.61 -0.13
N HIS A 38 2.03 -20.03 -0.87
CA HIS A 38 2.30 -18.59 -0.83
C HIS A 38 1.07 -17.79 -1.25
N ALA A 39 0.41 -18.21 -2.34
CA ALA A 39 -0.85 -17.58 -2.77
C ALA A 39 -1.94 -17.71 -1.69
N ALA A 40 -2.09 -18.89 -1.08
CA ALA A 40 -3.04 -19.12 0.00
C ALA A 40 -2.74 -18.26 1.25
N ILE A 41 -1.47 -18.09 1.62
CA ILE A 41 -1.03 -17.24 2.73
C ILE A 41 -1.41 -15.77 2.46
N TRP A 42 -1.15 -15.26 1.25
CA TRP A 42 -1.51 -13.90 0.89
C TRP A 42 -3.03 -13.69 0.91
N VAL A 43 -3.80 -14.55 0.25
CA VAL A 43 -5.28 -14.47 0.24
C VAL A 43 -5.82 -14.62 1.66
N GLY A 44 -5.31 -15.56 2.45
CA GLY A 44 -5.71 -15.80 3.83
C GLY A 44 -5.42 -14.61 4.74
N SER A 45 -4.23 -14.02 4.66
CA SER A 45 -3.85 -12.85 5.46
C SER A 45 -4.75 -11.66 5.19
N PHE A 46 -4.98 -11.34 3.91
CA PHE A 46 -5.93 -10.29 3.54
C PHE A 46 -7.36 -10.63 3.96
N GLY A 47 -7.81 -11.86 3.74
CA GLY A 47 -9.13 -12.33 4.13
C GLY A 47 -9.37 -12.22 5.63
N LEU A 48 -8.42 -12.64 6.45
CA LEU A 48 -8.51 -12.55 7.91
C LEU A 48 -8.52 -11.11 8.41
N VAL A 49 -7.58 -10.28 7.96
CA VAL A 49 -7.49 -8.88 8.40
C VAL A 49 -8.72 -8.09 8.00
N PHE A 50 -9.14 -8.17 6.74
CA PHE A 50 -10.31 -7.45 6.26
C PHE A 50 -11.62 -8.06 6.74
N GLY A 51 -11.67 -9.38 6.93
CA GLY A 51 -12.80 -10.08 7.56
C GLY A 51 -13.03 -9.61 9.00
N ALA A 52 -11.98 -9.61 9.82
CA ALA A 52 -12.03 -9.09 11.18
C ALA A 52 -12.40 -7.60 11.24
N ALA A 53 -11.94 -6.82 10.27
CA ALA A 53 -12.23 -5.39 10.17
C ALA A 53 -13.60 -5.06 9.56
N THR A 54 -14.36 -6.05 9.08
CA THR A 54 -15.67 -5.85 8.42
C THR A 54 -16.65 -4.97 9.20
N PRO A 55 -16.82 -5.10 10.55
CA PRO A 55 -17.74 -4.23 11.29
C PRO A 55 -17.34 -2.74 11.21
N ILE A 56 -16.03 -2.45 11.17
CA ILE A 56 -15.50 -1.10 11.03
C ILE A 56 -15.72 -0.61 9.60
N PHE A 57 -15.40 -1.43 8.59
CA PHE A 57 -15.57 -1.08 7.18
C PHE A 57 -17.02 -0.81 6.81
N ARG A 58 -17.99 -1.56 7.33
CA ARG A 58 -19.42 -1.29 7.09
C ARG A 58 -19.81 0.13 7.51
N LYS A 59 -19.25 0.64 8.62
CA LYS A 59 -19.52 2.00 9.13
C LYS A 59 -18.86 3.08 8.28
N VAL A 60 -17.67 2.82 7.74
CA VAL A 60 -16.86 3.82 7.01
C VAL A 60 -16.99 3.71 5.48
N ALA A 61 -17.59 2.66 4.95
CA ALA A 61 -17.77 2.43 3.52
C ALA A 61 -18.47 3.58 2.78
N PRO A 62 -19.50 4.24 3.33
CA PRO A 62 -20.12 5.38 2.67
C PRO A 62 -19.13 6.54 2.42
N ALA A 63 -18.24 6.81 3.39
CA ALA A 63 -17.22 7.85 3.28
C ALA A 63 -16.16 7.51 2.22
N ILE A 64 -15.73 6.23 2.15
CA ILE A 64 -14.83 5.74 1.11
C ILE A 64 -15.47 5.88 -0.28
N ARG A 65 -16.71 5.41 -0.43
CA ARG A 65 -17.47 5.50 -1.69
C ARG A 65 -17.67 6.95 -2.13
N GLY A 66 -17.99 7.87 -1.20
CA GLY A 66 -18.13 9.29 -1.49
C GLY A 66 -16.84 9.88 -2.08
N ARG A 67 -15.68 9.51 -1.52
CA ARG A 67 -14.37 9.95 -2.01
C ARG A 67 -14.02 9.35 -3.38
N MET A 68 -14.33 8.07 -3.59
CA MET A 68 -14.13 7.41 -4.90
C MET A 68 -15.01 8.03 -5.99
N LYS A 69 -16.25 8.42 -5.68
CA LYS A 69 -17.13 9.12 -6.62
C LYS A 69 -16.55 10.47 -7.08
N ALA A 70 -15.79 11.16 -6.23
CA ALA A 70 -15.14 12.41 -6.63
C ALA A 70 -14.11 12.19 -7.75
N SER A 71 -13.44 11.04 -7.80
CA SER A 71 -12.47 10.69 -8.86
C SER A 71 -13.14 10.38 -10.20
N THR A 72 -14.44 10.05 -10.22
CA THR A 72 -15.16 9.79 -11.49
C THR A 72 -15.29 11.03 -12.38
N LYS A 73 -15.13 12.22 -11.80
CA LYS A 73 -15.19 13.51 -12.50
C LYS A 73 -13.88 13.91 -13.20
N TRP A 74 -12.82 13.09 -13.04
CA TRP A 74 -11.54 13.37 -13.69
C TRP A 74 -11.64 13.20 -15.20
N PRO A 75 -10.92 14.02 -16.01
CA PRO A 75 -10.76 13.81 -17.44
C PRO A 75 -10.23 12.42 -17.75
N MET A 76 -10.58 11.87 -18.92
CA MET A 76 -10.20 10.49 -19.28
C MET A 76 -8.68 10.30 -19.33
N GLY A 77 -7.93 11.26 -19.89
CA GLY A 77 -6.47 11.21 -19.90
C GLY A 77 -5.86 11.16 -18.50
N THR A 78 -6.46 11.88 -17.54
CA THR A 78 -6.03 11.88 -16.14
C THR A 78 -6.29 10.52 -15.47
N LYS A 79 -7.44 9.90 -15.76
CA LYS A 79 -7.74 8.54 -15.28
C LYS A 79 -6.76 7.51 -15.85
N ALA A 80 -6.46 7.63 -17.14
CA ALA A 80 -5.50 6.75 -17.82
C ALA A 80 -4.10 6.91 -17.20
N LEU A 81 -3.64 8.14 -16.97
CA LEU A 81 -2.35 8.40 -16.31
C LEU A 81 -2.30 7.77 -14.92
N ASN A 82 -3.35 7.98 -14.11
CA ASN A 82 -3.41 7.36 -12.78
C ASN A 82 -3.43 5.83 -12.87
N GLY A 83 -4.16 5.28 -13.84
CA GLY A 83 -4.19 3.84 -14.11
C GLY A 83 -2.81 3.29 -14.47
N VAL A 84 -2.05 3.99 -15.31
CA VAL A 84 -0.67 3.63 -15.67
C VAL A 84 0.25 3.69 -14.46
N CYS A 85 0.14 4.73 -13.61
CA CYS A 85 0.94 4.83 -12.38
C CYS A 85 0.66 3.66 -11.41
N TRP A 86 -0.59 3.19 -11.33
CA TRP A 86 -0.95 2.04 -10.52
C TRP A 86 -0.59 0.70 -11.16
N ALA A 87 -1.00 0.48 -12.40
CA ALA A 87 -0.92 -0.82 -13.04
C ALA A 87 0.40 -1.07 -13.79
N GLY A 88 1.01 -0.01 -14.34
CA GLY A 88 2.20 -0.12 -15.18
C GLY A 88 3.34 -0.91 -14.54
N PRO A 89 3.79 -0.57 -13.33
CA PRO A 89 4.85 -1.32 -12.66
C PRO A 89 4.47 -2.80 -12.40
N PHE A 90 3.21 -3.09 -12.06
CA PHE A 90 2.76 -4.47 -11.87
C PHE A 90 2.72 -5.26 -13.18
N VAL A 91 2.33 -4.62 -14.28
CA VAL A 91 2.40 -5.24 -15.62
C VAL A 91 3.85 -5.47 -16.03
N ALA A 92 4.76 -4.56 -15.69
CA ALA A 92 6.18 -4.71 -15.98
C ALA A 92 6.82 -5.92 -15.28
N ILE A 93 6.25 -6.44 -14.17
CA ILE A 93 6.71 -7.67 -13.52
C ILE A 93 6.68 -8.86 -14.49
N ALA A 94 5.72 -8.91 -15.42
CA ALA A 94 5.65 -9.99 -16.39
C ALA A 94 6.85 -10.02 -17.35
N ALA A 95 7.47 -8.86 -17.62
CA ALA A 95 8.65 -8.73 -18.48
C ALA A 95 9.96 -8.73 -17.68
N LEU A 96 9.92 -8.35 -16.41
CA LEU A 96 11.09 -8.15 -15.53
C LEU A 96 10.82 -8.79 -14.16
N PRO A 97 10.60 -10.12 -14.09
CA PRO A 97 10.21 -10.80 -12.86
C PRO A 97 11.28 -10.72 -11.75
N GLU A 98 12.55 -10.61 -12.09
CA GLU A 98 13.67 -10.47 -11.15
C GLU A 98 13.64 -9.15 -10.38
N PHE A 99 12.94 -8.12 -10.89
CA PHE A 99 12.80 -6.81 -10.24
C PHE A 99 11.46 -6.63 -9.53
N TYR A 100 10.68 -7.70 -9.34
CA TYR A 100 9.31 -7.60 -8.88
C TYR A 100 9.15 -6.83 -7.55
N GLN A 101 10.06 -7.00 -6.57
CA GLN A 101 10.02 -6.29 -5.30
C GLN A 101 10.15 -4.77 -5.47
N TYR A 102 11.01 -4.32 -6.39
CA TYR A 102 11.18 -2.90 -6.70
C TYR A 102 10.00 -2.35 -7.48
N LEU A 103 9.47 -3.14 -8.42
CA LEU A 103 8.31 -2.77 -9.23
C LEU A 103 7.04 -2.64 -8.39
N ILE A 104 6.87 -3.48 -7.35
CA ILE A 104 5.77 -3.33 -6.39
C ILE A 104 5.90 -2.02 -5.61
N LEU A 105 7.09 -1.73 -5.05
CA LEU A 105 7.35 -0.47 -4.34
C LEU A 105 7.10 0.75 -5.25
N LEU A 106 7.58 0.68 -6.48
CA LEU A 106 7.38 1.72 -7.50
C LEU A 106 5.89 1.92 -7.80
N GLY A 107 5.14 0.83 -8.01
CA GLY A 107 3.70 0.88 -8.31
C GLY A 107 2.89 1.48 -7.18
N ILE A 108 3.16 1.06 -5.95
CA ILE A 108 2.51 1.63 -4.77
C ILE A 108 2.90 3.10 -4.59
N GLY A 109 4.17 3.44 -4.80
CA GLY A 109 4.68 4.80 -4.71
C GLY A 109 4.04 5.73 -5.72
N LEU A 110 4.16 5.42 -7.01
CA LEU A 110 3.58 6.21 -8.11
C LEU A 110 2.05 6.27 -8.04
N GLY A 111 1.39 5.15 -7.74
CA GLY A 111 -0.05 5.07 -7.63
C GLY A 111 -0.62 5.98 -6.54
N ASN A 112 -0.03 5.97 -5.34
CA ASN A 112 -0.46 6.83 -4.26
C ASN A 112 -0.14 8.31 -4.53
N LEU A 113 1.07 8.65 -5.04
CA LEU A 113 1.43 10.03 -5.35
C LEU A 113 0.58 10.61 -6.48
N SER A 114 0.34 9.85 -7.56
CA SER A 114 -0.52 10.30 -8.65
C SER A 114 -1.94 10.53 -8.14
N THR A 115 -2.49 9.60 -7.35
CA THR A 115 -3.83 9.73 -6.76
C THR A 115 -3.91 10.96 -5.83
N TYR A 116 -2.91 11.18 -4.96
CA TYR A 116 -2.83 12.37 -4.13
C TYR A 116 -2.85 13.66 -4.96
N SER A 117 -1.96 13.76 -5.95
CA SER A 117 -1.81 14.94 -6.79
C SER A 117 -3.09 15.26 -7.56
N LEU A 118 -3.75 14.23 -8.09
CA LEU A 118 -4.98 14.37 -8.86
C LEU A 118 -6.18 14.74 -7.97
N ILE A 119 -6.32 14.12 -6.80
CA ILE A 119 -7.37 14.50 -5.84
C ILE A 119 -7.18 15.95 -5.39
N LYS A 120 -5.95 16.34 -5.07
CA LYS A 120 -5.64 17.72 -4.68
C LYS A 120 -5.98 18.72 -5.78
N ARG A 121 -5.60 18.40 -7.03
CA ARG A 121 -5.83 19.27 -8.20
C ARG A 121 -7.32 19.41 -8.57
N TYR A 122 -8.06 18.30 -8.58
CA TYR A 122 -9.44 18.27 -9.12
C TYR A 122 -10.52 18.36 -8.05
N SER A 123 -10.22 18.05 -6.80
CA SER A 123 -11.20 18.05 -5.69
C SER A 123 -10.83 18.97 -4.55
N GLY A 124 -9.64 19.60 -4.59
CA GLY A 124 -9.15 20.46 -3.51
C GLY A 124 -8.86 19.74 -2.19
N ASN A 125 -9.04 18.42 -2.12
CA ASN A 125 -8.85 17.63 -0.92
C ASN A 125 -7.37 17.29 -0.71
N ASP A 126 -6.85 17.55 0.50
CA ASP A 126 -5.46 17.24 0.87
C ASP A 126 -5.40 15.86 1.55
N ASN A 127 -5.11 14.84 0.77
CA ASN A 127 -5.03 13.45 1.21
C ASN A 127 -3.61 13.07 1.62
N ARG A 128 -3.09 13.70 2.67
CA ARG A 128 -1.71 13.53 3.11
C ARG A 128 -1.34 12.08 3.41
N GLU A 129 -2.29 11.25 3.81
CA GLU A 129 -2.06 9.83 4.01
C GLU A 129 -1.56 9.13 2.73
N GLN A 130 -2.10 9.48 1.56
CA GLN A 130 -1.62 8.94 0.28
C GLN A 130 -0.26 9.52 -0.12
N LEU A 131 -0.03 10.81 0.16
CA LEU A 131 1.28 11.43 -0.04
C LEU A 131 2.36 10.68 0.76
N ILE A 132 2.09 10.39 2.03
CA ILE A 132 3.04 9.71 2.92
C ILE A 132 3.32 8.29 2.41
N VAL A 133 2.28 7.51 2.11
CA VAL A 133 2.46 6.15 1.55
C VAL A 133 3.29 6.21 0.28
N GLY A 134 2.93 7.09 -0.65
CA GLY A 134 3.61 7.20 -1.94
C GLY A 134 5.07 7.64 -1.80
N ALA A 135 5.34 8.67 -1.00
CA ALA A 135 6.69 9.17 -0.77
C ALA A 135 7.58 8.14 -0.06
N LEU A 136 7.07 7.49 1.00
CA LEU A 136 7.83 6.46 1.71
C LEU A 136 8.08 5.23 0.84
N SER A 137 7.11 4.78 0.04
CA SER A 137 7.33 3.65 -0.87
C SER A 137 8.42 3.97 -1.91
N LEU A 138 8.44 5.17 -2.49
CA LEU A 138 9.51 5.56 -3.41
C LEU A 138 10.85 5.73 -2.71
N ALA A 139 10.88 6.34 -1.52
CA ALA A 139 12.09 6.48 -0.72
C ALA A 139 12.64 5.12 -0.25
N SER A 140 11.80 4.09 -0.20
CA SER A 140 12.21 2.73 0.13
C SER A 140 12.93 2.01 -1.01
N LEU A 141 12.84 2.48 -2.26
CA LEU A 141 13.52 1.84 -3.40
C LEU A 141 15.05 1.77 -3.23
N PRO A 142 15.77 2.88 -2.94
CA PRO A 142 17.21 2.79 -2.70
C PRO A 142 17.55 1.95 -1.47
N VAL A 143 16.68 1.92 -0.44
CA VAL A 143 16.87 1.07 0.74
C VAL A 143 16.74 -0.40 0.36
N ALA A 144 15.70 -0.77 -0.39
CA ALA A 144 15.50 -2.13 -0.89
C ALA A 144 16.69 -2.59 -1.77
N LEU A 145 17.18 -1.71 -2.65
CA LEU A 145 18.34 -1.98 -3.47
C LEU A 145 19.61 -2.21 -2.62
N ALA A 146 19.85 -1.37 -1.62
CA ALA A 146 21.00 -1.52 -0.72
C ALA A 146 20.90 -2.81 0.12
N MET A 147 19.70 -3.19 0.55
CA MET A 147 19.49 -4.48 1.23
C MET A 147 19.86 -5.66 0.34
N ASP A 148 19.41 -5.66 -0.92
CA ASP A 148 19.62 -6.75 -1.85
C ASP A 148 21.08 -6.85 -2.31
N THR A 149 21.71 -5.72 -2.66
CA THR A 149 23.05 -5.71 -3.26
C THR A 149 24.21 -5.69 -2.25
N SER A 150 23.96 -5.29 -1.01
CA SER A 150 25.02 -5.05 -0.02
C SER A 150 24.78 -5.75 1.31
N ILE A 151 23.67 -5.45 1.99
CA ILE A 151 23.45 -5.89 3.37
C ILE A 151 23.13 -7.39 3.44
N PHE A 152 22.28 -7.86 2.53
CA PHE A 152 21.81 -9.24 2.46
C PHE A 152 22.15 -9.91 1.13
N ALA A 153 23.24 -9.49 0.48
CA ALA A 153 23.66 -10.07 -0.80
C ALA A 153 23.84 -11.61 -0.74
N MET A 154 24.20 -12.14 0.43
CA MET A 154 24.31 -13.60 0.66
C MET A 154 22.98 -14.27 1.06
N ASN A 155 21.91 -13.49 1.28
CA ASN A 155 20.59 -13.96 1.71
C ASN A 155 19.47 -13.18 0.98
N PRO A 156 19.33 -13.36 -0.33
CA PRO A 156 18.40 -12.55 -1.16
C PRO A 156 16.95 -12.70 -0.71
N ASP A 157 16.56 -13.84 -0.16
CA ASP A 157 15.18 -14.06 0.34
C ASP A 157 14.84 -13.12 1.50
N ILE A 158 15.80 -12.88 2.40
CA ILE A 158 15.65 -11.88 3.49
C ILE A 158 15.50 -10.46 2.92
N ALA A 159 16.28 -10.10 1.91
CA ALA A 159 16.19 -8.81 1.26
C ALA A 159 14.80 -8.60 0.63
N VAL A 160 14.28 -9.61 -0.04
CA VAL A 160 12.94 -9.61 -0.63
C VAL A 160 11.86 -9.48 0.44
N MET A 161 11.92 -10.25 1.52
CA MET A 161 10.98 -10.14 2.64
C MET A 161 10.98 -8.73 3.24
N LEU A 162 12.16 -8.18 3.52
CA LEU A 162 12.28 -6.83 4.08
C LEU A 162 11.77 -5.76 3.13
N SER A 163 11.98 -5.91 1.82
CA SER A 163 11.40 -5.00 0.81
C SER A 163 9.87 -4.98 0.85
N ARG A 164 9.23 -6.13 1.08
CA ARG A 164 7.78 -6.21 1.29
C ARG A 164 7.35 -5.59 2.61
N ILE A 165 8.16 -5.72 3.67
CA ILE A 165 7.91 -5.07 4.97
C ILE A 165 7.99 -3.54 4.84
N LEU A 166 8.86 -2.99 3.99
CA LEU A 166 8.88 -1.54 3.70
C LEU A 166 7.55 -1.03 3.15
N ILE A 167 6.84 -1.85 2.35
CA ILE A 167 5.48 -1.54 1.91
C ILE A 167 4.53 -1.46 3.11
N ALA A 168 4.57 -2.46 3.99
CA ALA A 168 3.74 -2.47 5.19
C ALA A 168 4.01 -1.23 6.07
N VAL A 169 5.28 -0.85 6.26
CA VAL A 169 5.68 0.35 7.01
C VAL A 169 5.15 1.62 6.35
N SER A 170 5.21 1.73 5.02
CA SER A 170 4.69 2.88 4.30
C SER A 170 3.18 3.06 4.53
N TYR A 171 2.41 1.98 4.45
CA TYR A 171 0.98 2.01 4.74
C TYR A 171 0.68 2.26 6.21
N ALA A 172 1.47 1.70 7.14
CA ALA A 172 1.34 1.99 8.58
C ALA A 172 1.52 3.48 8.86
N ALA A 173 2.56 4.10 8.30
CA ALA A 173 2.84 5.52 8.49
C ALA A 173 1.71 6.41 7.95
N GLY A 174 1.22 6.16 6.72
CA GLY A 174 0.11 6.89 6.15
C GLY A 174 -1.18 6.72 6.96
N GLY A 175 -1.48 5.49 7.37
CA GLY A 175 -2.64 5.18 8.19
C GLY A 175 -2.60 5.83 9.57
N ALA A 176 -1.46 5.73 10.26
CA ALA A 176 -1.25 6.34 11.57
C ALA A 176 -1.37 7.87 11.50
N HIS A 177 -0.75 8.51 10.49
CA HIS A 177 -0.88 9.95 10.27
C HIS A 177 -2.35 10.37 10.14
N ALA A 178 -3.13 9.68 9.29
CA ALA A 178 -4.53 9.98 9.09
C ALA A 178 -5.36 9.89 10.39
N LEU A 179 -5.12 8.86 11.21
CA LEU A 179 -5.84 8.65 12.47
C LEU A 179 -5.45 9.70 13.53
N ILE A 180 -4.16 10.03 13.65
CA ILE A 180 -3.67 11.05 14.59
C ILE A 180 -4.25 12.43 14.23
N GLU A 181 -4.25 12.79 12.95
CA GLU A 181 -4.78 14.08 12.51
C GLU A 181 -6.28 14.22 12.79
N VAL A 182 -7.06 13.14 12.57
CA VAL A 182 -8.50 13.13 12.93
C VAL A 182 -8.70 13.33 14.44
N LYS A 183 -7.86 12.70 15.27
CA LYS A 183 -7.92 12.85 16.73
C LYS A 183 -7.62 14.30 17.15
N ARG A 184 -6.56 14.89 16.60
CA ARG A 184 -6.17 16.30 16.90
C ARG A 184 -7.29 17.30 16.55
N ARG A 185 -7.91 17.17 15.37
CA ARG A 185 -8.99 18.04 14.94
C ARG A 185 -10.26 17.94 15.81
N ARG A 186 -10.51 16.76 16.42
CA ARG A 186 -11.63 16.58 17.37
C ARG A 186 -11.39 17.24 18.72
N GLN A 187 -10.15 17.44 19.11
CA GLN A 187 -9.77 18.06 20.39
C GLN A 187 -9.74 19.59 20.28
N SER A 188 -9.67 20.13 19.05
CA SER A 188 -9.62 21.57 18.79
C SER A 188 -10.99 22.15 18.40
N SER A 189 -12.03 21.37 18.26
CA SER A 189 -13.42 21.76 18.00
C SER A 189 -14.28 21.62 19.25
#